data_53ef893505c6570bc0429c672924159b
#
_entry.id   53ef893505c6570bc0429c672924159b
#
_cell.length_a   1.000
_cell.length_b   1.000
_cell.length_c   1.000
_cell.angle_alpha   90.00
_cell.angle_beta   90.00
_cell.angle_gamma   90.00
#
_symmetry.space_group_name_H-M   'P 1'
#
loop_
_entity.id
_entity.type
_entity.pdbx_description
1 polymer ?
#
loop_
_entity_poly.entity_id
_entity_poly.type
_entity_poly.pdbx_seq_one_letter_code
_entity_poly.pdbx_strand_id
1 'polypeptide(L)'
;MIRIGAEDRVFVLTGAGISAESGLPTFRGANGLWRGNRVEDVASPIAWARDARLVWTFYSERRRKHRTVEPNPGHHALVALERALGERFFLCTQNVDRLHEQAGSARLVHMHGKLFQSRCERECGRPPFDDEWTLQGEAEIPCCPCGGRIRPHICWFGETPFELERIFAELERATISLAVGTSGVVEPAASFVRFARRQGGRVRTFYVGPEEPANAASFDEVFLGPSGEVLPKVFSS
;
A
#
# COMPACT_ATOMS: atom_id res chain seq x y z
N MET A 1 3.30 24.19 4.51
CA MET A 1 3.36 23.38 5.76
C MET A 1 1.94 23.01 6.19
N ILE A 2 1.73 21.76 6.57
CA ILE A 2 0.42 21.23 6.98
C ILE A 2 0.25 21.49 8.48
N ARG A 3 -0.63 22.43 8.83
CA ARG A 3 -0.99 22.69 10.22
C ARG A 3 -2.04 21.69 10.67
N ILE A 4 -1.81 21.04 11.81
CA ILE A 4 -2.71 20.04 12.37
C ILE A 4 -3.23 20.56 13.72
N GLY A 5 -4.53 20.82 13.80
CA GLY A 5 -5.21 21.27 15.01
C GLY A 5 -5.59 20.12 15.95
N ALA A 6 -6.06 20.49 17.16
CA ALA A 6 -6.43 19.53 18.20
C ALA A 6 -7.56 18.58 17.77
N GLU A 7 -8.47 19.04 16.91
CA GLU A 7 -9.63 18.26 16.44
C GLU A 7 -9.40 17.58 15.07
N ASP A 8 -8.26 17.83 14.45
CA ASP A 8 -8.00 17.23 13.12
C ASP A 8 -7.84 15.72 13.18
N ARG A 9 -8.47 15.05 12.25
CA ARG A 9 -8.33 13.61 11.97
C ARG A 9 -7.61 13.43 10.65
N VAL A 10 -6.51 12.71 10.66
CA VAL A 10 -5.62 12.57 9.50
C VAL A 10 -5.75 11.17 8.90
N PHE A 11 -6.23 11.13 7.67
CA PHE A 11 -6.18 9.94 6.82
C PHE A 11 -4.97 10.01 5.91
N VAL A 12 -4.11 9.01 5.95
CA VAL A 12 -2.93 8.91 5.09
C VAL A 12 -3.09 7.75 4.14
N LEU A 13 -2.91 8.00 2.83
CA LEU A 13 -2.80 7.00 1.80
C LEU A 13 -1.35 6.91 1.32
N THR A 14 -0.71 5.74 1.38
CA THR A 14 0.63 5.57 0.82
C THR A 14 0.65 4.62 -0.37
N GLY A 15 1.55 4.88 -1.33
CA GLY A 15 1.84 4.03 -2.46
C GLY A 15 3.34 3.72 -2.57
N ALA A 16 3.76 3.05 -3.63
CA ALA A 16 5.13 2.55 -3.79
C ALA A 16 6.22 3.63 -3.76
N GLY A 17 5.85 4.89 -4.02
CA GLY A 17 6.79 6.02 -3.98
C GLY A 17 7.41 6.26 -2.61
N ILE A 18 6.70 5.98 -1.49
CA ILE A 18 7.30 6.11 -0.15
C ILE A 18 8.41 5.09 0.09
N SER A 19 8.31 3.90 -0.52
CA SER A 19 9.29 2.82 -0.36
C SER A 19 10.46 2.89 -1.37
N ALA A 20 10.41 3.85 -2.32
CA ALA A 20 11.44 4.00 -3.35
C ALA A 20 12.83 4.31 -2.77
N GLU A 21 12.89 5.20 -1.76
CA GLU A 21 14.13 5.56 -1.09
C GLU A 21 14.70 4.42 -0.22
N SER A 22 13.89 3.43 0.11
CA SER A 22 14.32 2.17 0.73
C SER A 22 14.88 1.16 -0.29
N GLY A 23 14.92 1.51 -1.59
CA GLY A 23 15.44 0.67 -2.66
C GLY A 23 14.41 -0.29 -3.27
N LEU A 24 13.11 -0.13 -2.97
CA LEU A 24 12.06 -0.89 -3.62
C LEU A 24 11.61 -0.22 -4.93
N PRO A 25 11.46 -0.97 -6.03
CA PRO A 25 11.00 -0.42 -7.29
C PRO A 25 9.54 0.05 -7.19
N THR A 26 9.26 1.20 -7.77
CA THR A 26 7.89 1.69 -7.96
C THR A 26 7.21 0.95 -9.12
N PHE A 27 5.86 0.99 -9.16
CA PHE A 27 5.06 0.43 -10.25
C PHE A 27 5.15 1.23 -11.57
N ARG A 28 5.86 2.34 -11.60
CA ARG A 28 6.11 3.18 -12.78
C ARG A 28 7.40 2.75 -13.47
N GLY A 29 7.41 1.55 -14.09
CA GLY A 29 8.43 1.23 -15.10
C GLY A 29 7.93 1.67 -16.46
N ALA A 30 8.82 2.16 -17.35
CA ALA A 30 8.50 2.37 -18.76
C ALA A 30 7.80 1.11 -19.32
N ASN A 31 6.59 1.28 -19.86
CA ASN A 31 5.75 0.24 -20.47
C ASN A 31 4.94 -0.67 -19.52
N GLY A 32 4.71 -0.32 -18.24
CA GLY A 32 3.90 -1.17 -17.34
C GLY A 32 4.51 -2.55 -17.06
N LEU A 33 5.80 -2.72 -17.38
CA LEU A 33 6.54 -3.95 -17.14
C LEU A 33 7.12 -3.92 -15.74
N TRP A 34 6.79 -4.92 -14.95
CA TRP A 34 7.43 -5.15 -13.68
C TRP A 34 8.50 -6.23 -13.85
N ARG A 35 9.78 -5.85 -13.90
CA ARG A 35 10.92 -6.74 -14.16
C ARG A 35 10.74 -7.60 -15.41
N GLY A 36 10.28 -7.01 -16.52
CA GLY A 36 10.11 -7.69 -17.78
C GLY A 36 8.81 -8.49 -17.91
N ASN A 37 7.99 -8.60 -16.83
CA ASN A 37 6.66 -9.19 -16.90
C ASN A 37 5.59 -8.09 -16.95
N ARG A 38 4.56 -8.28 -17.75
CA ARG A 38 3.36 -7.47 -17.65
C ARG A 38 2.71 -7.75 -16.30
N VAL A 39 2.19 -6.72 -15.65
CA VAL A 39 1.59 -6.86 -14.31
C VAL A 39 0.44 -7.87 -14.34
N GLU A 40 -0.34 -7.89 -15.41
CA GLU A 40 -1.43 -8.82 -15.62
C GLU A 40 -0.97 -10.29 -15.69
N ASP A 41 0.28 -10.55 -16.10
CA ASP A 41 0.83 -11.89 -16.23
C ASP A 41 1.32 -12.51 -14.91
N VAL A 42 1.40 -11.69 -13.82
CA VAL A 42 1.93 -12.15 -12.52
C VAL A 42 1.08 -11.70 -11.32
N ALA A 43 0.11 -10.81 -11.54
CA ALA A 43 -0.71 -10.24 -10.47
C ALA A 43 -2.21 -10.20 -10.86
N SER A 44 -2.72 -11.32 -11.38
CA SER A 44 -4.15 -11.50 -11.66
C SER A 44 -4.61 -12.93 -11.37
N PRO A 45 -5.91 -13.15 -11.08
CA PRO A 45 -6.48 -14.50 -10.95
C PRO A 45 -6.31 -15.33 -12.22
N ILE A 46 -6.33 -14.69 -13.39
CA ILE A 46 -6.12 -15.36 -14.69
C ILE A 46 -4.68 -15.87 -14.80
N ALA A 47 -3.69 -15.06 -14.42
CA ALA A 47 -2.30 -15.48 -14.40
C ALA A 47 -2.07 -16.66 -13.44
N TRP A 48 -2.69 -16.62 -12.26
CA TRP A 48 -2.63 -17.69 -11.29
C TRP A 48 -3.22 -19.00 -11.81
N ALA A 49 -4.37 -18.94 -12.45
CA ALA A 49 -5.01 -20.11 -13.04
C ALA A 49 -4.17 -20.71 -14.19
N ARG A 50 -3.55 -19.86 -15.00
CA ARG A 50 -2.73 -20.24 -16.15
C ARG A 50 -1.39 -20.84 -15.73
N ASP A 51 -0.67 -20.17 -14.82
CA ASP A 51 0.66 -20.58 -14.37
C ASP A 51 0.95 -20.10 -12.94
N ALA A 52 0.53 -20.90 -11.97
CA ALA A 52 0.75 -20.61 -10.56
C ALA A 52 2.25 -20.62 -10.17
N ARG A 53 3.09 -21.37 -10.92
CA ARG A 53 4.54 -21.38 -10.68
C ARG A 53 5.18 -20.06 -11.07
N LEU A 54 4.82 -19.50 -12.23
CA LEU A 54 5.30 -18.19 -12.66
C LEU A 54 4.92 -17.12 -11.60
N VAL A 55 3.68 -17.13 -11.15
CA VAL A 55 3.21 -16.22 -10.10
C VAL A 55 4.02 -16.40 -8.80
N TRP A 56 4.22 -17.63 -8.33
CA TRP A 56 5.03 -17.87 -7.14
C TRP A 56 6.49 -17.51 -7.32
N THR A 57 7.08 -17.76 -8.49
CA THR A 57 8.46 -17.33 -8.81
C THR A 57 8.60 -15.84 -8.63
N PHE A 58 7.68 -15.06 -9.20
CA PHE A 58 7.64 -13.61 -9.08
C PHE A 58 7.53 -13.13 -7.62
N TYR A 59 6.58 -13.68 -6.83
CA TYR A 59 6.42 -13.29 -5.43
C TYR A 59 7.57 -13.79 -4.54
N SER A 60 8.18 -14.91 -4.86
CA SER A 60 9.36 -15.42 -4.16
C SER A 60 10.57 -14.52 -4.32
N GLU A 61 10.80 -14.01 -5.53
CA GLU A 61 11.85 -13.01 -5.78
C GLU A 61 11.59 -11.71 -5.02
N ARG A 62 10.33 -11.27 -4.98
CA ARG A 62 9.95 -10.12 -4.18
C ARG A 62 10.20 -10.33 -2.70
N ARG A 63 9.77 -11.48 -2.12
CA ARG A 63 10.03 -11.82 -0.72
C ARG A 63 11.51 -11.78 -0.42
N ARG A 64 12.37 -12.38 -1.25
CA ARG A 64 13.83 -12.32 -1.09
C ARG A 64 14.37 -10.90 -1.05
N LYS A 65 13.94 -10.06 -2.00
CA LYS A 65 14.40 -8.66 -2.07
C LYS A 65 13.90 -7.82 -0.88
N HIS A 66 12.67 -8.04 -0.41
CA HIS A 66 12.08 -7.25 0.67
C HIS A 66 12.61 -7.62 2.07
N ARG A 67 13.33 -8.73 2.21
CA ARG A 67 13.97 -9.12 3.49
C ARG A 67 15.11 -8.20 3.92
N THR A 68 15.75 -7.52 2.99
CA THR A 68 16.97 -6.73 3.21
C THR A 68 16.75 -5.23 3.16
N VAL A 69 15.51 -4.78 3.03
CA VAL A 69 15.20 -3.35 2.95
C VAL A 69 14.73 -2.83 4.30
N GLU A 70 15.09 -1.59 4.61
CA GLU A 70 14.77 -0.93 5.87
C GLU A 70 13.87 0.29 5.62
N PRO A 71 13.06 0.68 6.62
CA PRO A 71 12.28 1.91 6.55
C PRO A 71 13.18 3.13 6.35
N ASN A 72 12.68 4.10 5.60
CA ASN A 72 13.35 5.40 5.39
C ASN A 72 12.73 6.50 6.27
N PRO A 73 13.30 7.72 6.31
CA PRO A 73 12.80 8.81 7.14
C PRO A 73 11.33 9.17 6.92
N GLY A 74 10.78 8.92 5.70
CA GLY A 74 9.36 9.13 5.41
C GLY A 74 8.44 8.21 6.22
N HIS A 75 8.80 6.93 6.36
CA HIS A 75 8.06 5.99 7.22
C HIS A 75 8.12 6.42 8.69
N HIS A 76 9.30 6.81 9.18
CA HIS A 76 9.47 7.28 10.57
C HIS A 76 8.72 8.58 10.85
N ALA A 77 8.62 9.50 9.88
CA ALA A 77 7.83 10.72 10.01
C ALA A 77 6.33 10.41 10.19
N LEU A 78 5.79 9.43 9.47
CA LEU A 78 4.40 8.99 9.64
C LEU A 78 4.18 8.32 10.99
N VAL A 79 5.14 7.55 11.51
CA VAL A 79 5.08 6.99 12.88
C VAL A 79 5.09 8.09 13.93
N ALA A 80 5.91 9.13 13.77
CA ALA A 80 5.91 10.27 14.68
C ALA A 80 4.55 11.00 14.68
N LEU A 81 3.96 11.17 13.50
CA LEU A 81 2.62 11.74 13.34
C LEU A 81 1.54 10.84 13.99
N GLU A 82 1.60 9.52 13.78
CA GLU A 82 0.69 8.56 14.42
C GLU A 82 0.75 8.66 15.95
N ARG A 83 1.96 8.72 16.53
CA ARG A 83 2.15 8.84 17.98
C ARG A 83 1.57 10.15 18.54
N ALA A 84 1.73 11.24 17.81
CA ALA A 84 1.20 12.55 18.22
C ALA A 84 -0.33 12.62 18.16
N LEU A 85 -0.94 11.94 17.19
CA LEU A 85 -2.39 12.00 16.94
C LEU A 85 -3.19 10.88 17.61
N GLY A 86 -2.57 9.73 17.89
CA GLY A 86 -3.24 8.58 18.48
C GLY A 86 -4.43 8.11 17.62
N GLU A 87 -5.64 8.11 18.19
CA GLU A 87 -6.86 7.66 17.50
C GLU A 87 -7.33 8.56 16.35
N ARG A 88 -6.74 9.73 16.22
CA ARG A 88 -7.03 10.68 15.14
C ARG A 88 -6.19 10.45 13.89
N PHE A 89 -5.34 9.41 13.88
CA PHE A 89 -4.51 9.00 12.76
C PHE A 89 -4.97 7.67 12.19
N PHE A 90 -5.03 7.56 10.86
CA PHE A 90 -5.28 6.31 10.16
C PHE A 90 -4.40 6.23 8.91
N LEU A 91 -3.70 5.11 8.74
CA LEU A 91 -2.83 4.84 7.61
C LEU A 91 -3.40 3.71 6.75
N CYS A 92 -3.70 4.02 5.48
CA CYS A 92 -4.03 3.06 4.44
C CYS A 92 -2.85 2.95 3.48
N THR A 93 -2.31 1.76 3.29
CA THR A 93 -1.25 1.56 2.31
C THR A 93 -1.68 0.68 1.15
N GLN A 94 -1.30 1.07 -0.07
CA GLN A 94 -1.35 0.23 -1.26
C GLN A 94 -0.17 -0.73 -1.33
N ASN A 95 0.87 -0.48 -0.51
CA ASN A 95 2.08 -1.29 -0.50
C ASN A 95 1.83 -2.63 0.18
N VAL A 96 2.52 -3.63 -0.32
CA VAL A 96 2.48 -4.99 0.23
C VAL A 96 3.73 -5.33 1.05
N ASP A 97 4.71 -4.41 1.10
CA ASP A 97 5.89 -4.50 1.96
C ASP A 97 5.52 -4.29 3.44
N ARG A 98 6.48 -4.50 4.33
CA ARG A 98 6.29 -4.35 5.78
C ARG A 98 7.04 -3.15 6.38
N LEU A 99 7.43 -2.17 5.54
CA LEU A 99 8.25 -1.04 5.98
C LEU A 99 7.53 -0.14 6.98
N HIS A 100 6.22 0.01 6.86
CA HIS A 100 5.42 0.74 7.85
C HIS A 100 5.44 0.07 9.22
N GLU A 101 5.22 -1.26 9.27
CA GLU A 101 5.28 -2.02 10.53
C GLU A 101 6.70 -2.02 11.11
N GLN A 102 7.72 -2.18 10.28
CA GLN A 102 9.12 -2.12 10.71
C GLN A 102 9.50 -0.74 11.28
N ALA A 103 8.93 0.34 10.75
CA ALA A 103 9.09 1.68 11.30
C ALA A 103 8.35 1.86 12.63
N GLY A 104 7.34 1.03 12.92
CA GLY A 104 6.54 1.07 14.14
C GLY A 104 5.11 1.58 13.98
N SER A 105 4.57 1.68 12.75
CA SER A 105 3.16 1.99 12.52
C SER A 105 2.26 0.86 13.06
N ALA A 106 1.23 1.22 13.82
CA ALA A 106 0.25 0.31 14.41
C ALA A 106 -1.18 0.51 13.85
N ARG A 107 -1.53 1.73 13.47
CA ARG A 107 -2.84 2.08 12.93
C ARG A 107 -2.85 2.02 11.39
N LEU A 108 -2.60 0.82 10.89
CA LEU A 108 -2.30 0.54 9.49
C LEU A 108 -3.28 -0.47 8.89
N VAL A 109 -3.69 -0.22 7.64
CA VAL A 109 -4.41 -1.17 6.79
C VAL A 109 -3.67 -1.35 5.47
N HIS A 110 -3.44 -2.60 5.07
CA HIS A 110 -2.91 -2.98 3.77
C HIS A 110 -4.05 -3.30 2.80
N MET A 111 -4.50 -2.32 2.03
CA MET A 111 -5.63 -2.53 1.12
C MET A 111 -5.34 -3.50 -0.03
N HIS A 112 -4.06 -3.73 -0.35
CA HIS A 112 -3.66 -4.70 -1.37
C HIS A 112 -3.02 -5.97 -0.79
N GLY A 113 -3.15 -6.19 0.53
CA GLY A 113 -2.62 -7.37 1.21
C GLY A 113 -1.15 -7.25 1.61
N LYS A 114 -0.58 -8.36 2.06
CA LYS A 114 0.76 -8.42 2.66
C LYS A 114 1.63 -9.46 1.96
N LEU A 115 2.82 -9.05 1.54
CA LEU A 115 3.77 -9.90 0.81
C LEU A 115 4.21 -11.13 1.61
N PHE A 116 4.36 -10.98 2.94
CA PHE A 116 4.77 -12.05 3.85
C PHE A 116 3.58 -12.75 4.51
N GLN A 117 2.44 -12.76 3.82
CA GLN A 117 1.29 -13.59 4.16
C GLN A 117 0.85 -14.42 2.96
N SER A 118 0.22 -15.56 3.28
CA SER A 118 -0.39 -16.45 2.29
C SER A 118 -1.81 -16.81 2.67
N ARG A 119 -2.62 -17.22 1.68
CA ARG A 119 -4.01 -17.67 1.87
C ARG A 119 -4.34 -18.85 0.97
N CYS A 120 -5.39 -19.57 1.31
CA CYS A 120 -5.96 -20.59 0.43
C CYS A 120 -6.63 -19.92 -0.78
N GLU A 121 -6.39 -20.44 -1.99
CA GLU A 121 -7.04 -19.96 -3.21
C GLU A 121 -8.57 -20.16 -3.22
N ARG A 122 -9.08 -21.16 -2.47
CA ARG A 122 -10.50 -21.52 -2.41
C ARG A 122 -11.29 -20.75 -1.34
N GLU A 123 -10.64 -19.84 -0.61
CA GLU A 123 -11.27 -19.08 0.47
C GLU A 123 -12.09 -19.95 1.44
N CYS A 124 -11.51 -21.08 1.83
CA CYS A 124 -12.17 -22.17 2.59
C CYS A 124 -12.46 -21.84 4.06
N GLY A 125 -12.47 -20.59 4.47
CA GLY A 125 -12.66 -20.12 5.85
C GLY A 125 -11.37 -20.07 6.67
N ARG A 126 -10.24 -20.62 6.19
CA ARG A 126 -8.95 -20.45 6.83
C ARG A 126 -8.47 -19.00 6.66
N PRO A 127 -8.17 -18.26 7.74
CA PRO A 127 -7.67 -16.90 7.64
C PRO A 127 -6.29 -16.88 6.96
N PRO A 128 -5.88 -15.73 6.38
CA PRO A 128 -4.50 -15.51 5.96
C PRO A 128 -3.55 -15.74 7.13
N PHE A 129 -2.35 -16.20 6.83
CA PHE A 129 -1.32 -16.55 7.83
C PHE A 129 0.04 -16.02 7.40
N ASP A 130 0.89 -15.73 8.38
CA ASP A 130 2.27 -15.32 8.13
C ASP A 130 3.04 -16.44 7.46
N ASP A 131 3.75 -16.10 6.39
CA ASP A 131 4.43 -17.06 5.54
C ASP A 131 5.63 -16.42 4.85
N GLU A 132 6.78 -17.01 5.08
CA GLU A 132 8.04 -16.63 4.41
C GLU A 132 8.49 -17.62 3.33
N TRP A 133 7.63 -18.58 3.01
CA TRP A 133 7.94 -19.59 2.00
C TRP A 133 8.26 -18.94 0.64
N THR A 134 9.24 -19.51 -0.06
CA THR A 134 9.62 -19.10 -1.42
C THR A 134 9.79 -20.33 -2.30
N LEU A 135 9.29 -20.25 -3.51
CA LEU A 135 9.46 -21.31 -4.50
C LEU A 135 10.94 -21.45 -4.85
N GLN A 136 11.46 -22.70 -4.80
CA GLN A 136 12.83 -23.05 -5.15
C GLN A 136 12.84 -24.28 -6.06
N GLY A 137 13.56 -24.20 -7.17
CA GLY A 137 13.71 -25.31 -8.11
C GLY A 137 12.38 -25.93 -8.51
N GLU A 138 12.29 -27.26 -8.43
CA GLU A 138 11.09 -28.04 -8.76
C GLU A 138 10.12 -28.23 -7.58
N ALA A 139 10.28 -27.50 -6.46
CA ALA A 139 9.38 -27.62 -5.31
C ALA A 139 7.91 -27.42 -5.71
N GLU A 140 7.03 -28.23 -5.15
CA GLU A 140 5.60 -28.11 -5.37
C GLU A 140 5.01 -26.92 -4.58
N ILE A 141 3.97 -26.31 -5.17
CA ILE A 141 3.21 -25.24 -4.47
C ILE A 141 2.45 -25.88 -3.31
N PRO A 142 2.59 -25.36 -2.07
CA PRO A 142 1.90 -25.92 -0.91
C PRO A 142 0.37 -25.92 -1.08
N CYS A 143 -0.26 -26.98 -0.58
CA CYS A 143 -1.71 -27.12 -0.57
C CYS A 143 -2.30 -26.88 0.83
N CYS A 144 -3.49 -26.31 0.85
CA CYS A 144 -4.33 -26.20 2.04
C CYS A 144 -4.96 -27.60 2.35
N PRO A 145 -5.28 -27.92 3.60
CA PRO A 145 -6.01 -29.15 3.93
C PRO A 145 -7.32 -29.35 3.17
N CYS A 146 -7.94 -28.29 2.65
CA CYS A 146 -9.11 -28.38 1.79
C CYS A 146 -8.82 -28.81 0.33
N GLY A 147 -7.54 -29.02 -0.01
CA GLY A 147 -7.07 -29.36 -1.36
C GLY A 147 -6.89 -28.16 -2.29
N GLY A 148 -7.11 -26.92 -1.85
CA GLY A 148 -6.78 -25.71 -2.62
C GLY A 148 -5.29 -25.38 -2.51
N ARG A 149 -4.72 -24.77 -3.55
CA ARG A 149 -3.33 -24.31 -3.51
C ARG A 149 -3.19 -23.11 -2.57
N ILE A 150 -2.03 -22.95 -1.94
CA ILE A 150 -1.69 -21.76 -1.18
C ILE A 150 -1.15 -20.70 -2.15
N ARG A 151 -1.68 -19.48 -2.05
CA ARG A 151 -1.27 -18.32 -2.85
C ARG A 151 -0.82 -17.17 -1.94
N PRO A 152 -0.01 -16.22 -2.46
CA PRO A 152 0.29 -14.98 -1.74
C PRO A 152 -1.00 -14.24 -1.35
N HIS A 153 -1.05 -13.67 -0.13
CA HIS A 153 -2.17 -12.84 0.34
C HIS A 153 -2.07 -11.44 -0.24
N ILE A 154 -2.24 -11.36 -1.55
CA ILE A 154 -2.20 -10.12 -2.33
C ILE A 154 -3.56 -9.95 -3.02
N CYS A 155 -4.09 -8.72 -3.00
CA CYS A 155 -5.19 -8.32 -3.86
C CYS A 155 -4.66 -8.10 -5.27
N TRP A 156 -5.07 -8.93 -6.21
CA TRP A 156 -4.66 -8.85 -7.60
C TRP A 156 -5.60 -7.96 -8.42
N PHE A 157 -5.15 -7.56 -9.58
CA PHE A 157 -6.01 -6.85 -10.54
C PHE A 157 -7.24 -7.68 -10.88
N GLY A 158 -8.42 -7.06 -10.75
CA GLY A 158 -9.73 -7.73 -10.87
C GLY A 158 -10.30 -8.28 -9.56
N GLU A 159 -9.54 -8.23 -8.45
CA GLU A 159 -10.06 -8.55 -7.11
C GLU A 159 -10.45 -7.28 -6.35
N THR A 160 -11.32 -7.44 -5.36
CA THR A 160 -11.72 -6.34 -4.46
C THR A 160 -10.64 -6.08 -3.42
N PRO A 161 -10.17 -4.85 -3.24
CA PRO A 161 -9.23 -4.51 -2.17
C PRO A 161 -9.77 -4.83 -0.78
N PHE A 162 -8.87 -5.14 0.15
CA PHE A 162 -9.21 -5.49 1.52
C PHE A 162 -9.64 -4.27 2.34
N GLU A 163 -10.47 -4.49 3.36
CA GLU A 163 -10.84 -3.50 4.38
C GLU A 163 -11.52 -2.22 3.85
N LEU A 164 -12.15 -2.25 2.67
CA LEU A 164 -12.75 -1.06 2.06
C LEU A 164 -13.79 -0.39 2.96
N GLU A 165 -14.62 -1.14 3.66
CA GLU A 165 -15.62 -0.56 4.59
C GLU A 165 -14.96 0.27 5.68
N ARG A 166 -13.89 -0.27 6.29
CA ARG A 166 -13.11 0.43 7.31
C ARG A 166 -12.40 1.66 6.73
N ILE A 167 -11.81 1.54 5.53
CA ILE A 167 -11.15 2.64 4.84
C ILE A 167 -12.13 3.78 4.56
N PHE A 168 -13.32 3.48 4.05
CA PHE A 168 -14.33 4.50 3.78
C PHE A 168 -14.86 5.14 5.06
N ALA A 169 -15.07 4.37 6.13
CA ALA A 169 -15.48 4.91 7.42
C ALA A 169 -14.45 5.90 8.01
N GLU A 170 -13.16 5.65 7.83
CA GLU A 170 -12.10 6.56 8.27
C GLU A 170 -11.95 7.79 7.34
N LEU A 171 -12.16 7.61 6.03
CA LEU A 171 -12.22 8.73 5.08
C LEU A 171 -13.37 9.70 5.38
N GLU A 172 -14.54 9.19 5.78
CA GLU A 172 -15.69 10.02 6.17
C GLU A 172 -15.42 10.90 7.40
N ARG A 173 -14.56 10.44 8.29
CA ARG A 173 -14.19 11.15 9.51
C ARG A 173 -13.00 12.10 9.33
N ALA A 174 -12.28 11.99 8.22
CA ALA A 174 -11.06 12.72 7.99
C ALA A 174 -11.32 14.22 7.79
N THR A 175 -10.54 15.08 8.43
CA THR A 175 -10.46 16.53 8.16
C THR A 175 -9.23 16.88 7.33
N ILE A 176 -8.25 15.95 7.30
CA ILE A 176 -7.06 16.02 6.48
C ILE A 176 -6.89 14.69 5.74
N SER A 177 -6.73 14.74 4.43
CA SER A 177 -6.37 13.59 3.59
C SER A 177 -5.00 13.85 2.95
N LEU A 178 -4.02 13.00 3.28
CA LEU A 178 -2.66 13.06 2.78
C LEU A 178 -2.36 11.85 1.91
N ALA A 179 -2.00 12.05 0.65
CA ALA A 179 -1.51 11.01 -0.23
C ALA A 179 0.01 11.10 -0.38
N VAL A 180 0.72 9.98 -0.23
CA VAL A 180 2.18 9.93 -0.28
C VAL A 180 2.65 8.88 -1.27
N GLY A 181 3.42 9.30 -2.28
CA GLY A 181 4.07 8.41 -3.24
C GLY A 181 3.10 7.55 -4.06
N THR A 182 1.89 8.03 -4.32
CA THR A 182 0.88 7.36 -5.15
C THR A 182 0.92 7.88 -6.57
N SER A 183 0.53 7.05 -7.55
CA SER A 183 0.46 7.48 -8.95
C SER A 183 -0.81 8.27 -9.28
N GLY A 184 -1.87 8.12 -8.47
CA GLY A 184 -3.17 8.71 -8.74
C GLY A 184 -3.96 8.05 -9.88
N VAL A 185 -3.58 6.82 -10.31
CA VAL A 185 -4.26 6.09 -11.41
C VAL A 185 -4.90 4.77 -10.97
N VAL A 186 -4.48 4.19 -9.84
CA VAL A 186 -4.98 2.89 -9.38
C VAL A 186 -6.26 3.07 -8.56
N GLU A 187 -7.37 2.58 -9.08
CA GLU A 187 -8.67 2.62 -8.38
C GLU A 187 -8.80 1.44 -7.39
N PRO A 188 -9.56 1.60 -6.28
CA PRO A 188 -10.31 2.79 -5.86
C PRO A 188 -9.47 3.86 -5.16
N ALA A 189 -8.18 3.60 -4.86
CA ALA A 189 -7.30 4.49 -4.10
C ALA A 189 -7.15 5.89 -4.73
N ALA A 190 -7.09 5.98 -6.06
CA ALA A 190 -7.02 7.26 -6.78
C ALA A 190 -8.24 8.16 -6.53
N SER A 191 -9.39 7.56 -6.23
CA SER A 191 -10.65 8.27 -5.95
C SER A 191 -10.82 8.67 -4.48
N PHE A 192 -10.00 8.22 -3.55
CA PHE A 192 -10.17 8.49 -2.11
C PHE A 192 -10.13 9.98 -1.79
N VAL A 193 -9.26 10.76 -2.42
CA VAL A 193 -9.20 12.22 -2.24
C VAL A 193 -10.51 12.89 -2.67
N ARG A 194 -11.13 12.45 -3.76
CA ARG A 194 -12.42 12.96 -4.23
C ARG A 194 -13.57 12.53 -3.32
N PHE A 195 -13.50 11.30 -2.80
CA PHE A 195 -14.48 10.80 -1.84
C PHE A 195 -14.44 11.63 -0.55
N ALA A 196 -13.28 11.84 0.04
CA ALA A 196 -13.11 12.65 1.25
C ALA A 196 -13.73 14.06 1.08
N ARG A 197 -13.54 14.71 -0.07
CA ARG A 197 -14.10 16.05 -0.37
C ARG A 197 -15.62 16.08 -0.47
N ARG A 198 -16.28 14.96 -0.79
CA ARG A 198 -17.75 14.91 -1.00
C ARG A 198 -18.55 14.79 0.31
N GLN A 199 -17.91 14.50 1.43
CA GLN A 199 -18.57 14.22 2.72
C GLN A 199 -19.07 15.46 3.48
N GLY A 200 -19.24 16.61 2.78
CA GLY A 200 -19.89 17.81 3.33
C GLY A 200 -19.06 18.61 4.33
N GLY A 201 -17.90 18.12 4.75
CA GLY A 201 -16.90 18.83 5.53
C GLY A 201 -15.82 19.46 4.64
N ARG A 202 -15.16 20.52 5.11
CA ARG A 202 -14.01 21.09 4.41
C ARG A 202 -12.76 20.26 4.71
N VAL A 203 -12.57 19.14 4.00
CA VAL A 203 -11.37 18.32 4.10
C VAL A 203 -10.22 19.00 3.37
N ARG A 204 -9.11 19.22 4.05
CA ARG A 204 -7.85 19.69 3.44
C ARG A 204 -7.10 18.50 2.85
N THR A 205 -6.67 18.63 1.61
CA THR A 205 -6.11 17.53 0.84
C THR A 205 -4.69 17.85 0.38
N PHE A 206 -3.76 16.94 0.67
CA PHE A 206 -2.33 17.13 0.43
C PHE A 206 -1.73 15.94 -0.30
N TYR A 207 -0.74 16.22 -1.12
CA TYR A 207 0.08 15.20 -1.75
C TYR A 207 1.56 15.41 -1.47
N VAL A 208 2.30 14.32 -1.26
CA VAL A 208 3.76 14.30 -1.17
C VAL A 208 4.31 13.22 -2.10
N GLY A 209 5.26 13.56 -2.95
CA GLY A 209 5.92 12.60 -3.83
C GLY A 209 6.89 13.25 -4.80
N PRO A 210 7.77 12.47 -5.47
CA PRO A 210 8.80 13.01 -6.36
C PRO A 210 8.25 13.62 -7.66
N GLU A 211 7.04 13.22 -8.04
CA GLU A 211 6.35 13.66 -9.26
C GLU A 211 4.89 13.94 -8.97
N GLU A 212 4.27 14.81 -9.78
CA GLU A 212 2.83 15.06 -9.67
C GLU A 212 2.02 13.78 -9.97
N PRO A 213 1.01 13.46 -9.14
CA PRO A 213 0.12 12.34 -9.42
C PRO A 213 -0.86 12.71 -10.55
N ALA A 214 -1.38 11.71 -11.26
CA ALA A 214 -2.34 11.93 -12.36
C ALA A 214 -3.61 12.69 -11.92
N ASN A 215 -3.95 12.64 -10.64
CA ASN A 215 -5.08 13.34 -10.02
C ASN A 215 -4.67 14.60 -9.22
N ALA A 216 -3.54 15.22 -9.54
CA ALA A 216 -2.99 16.38 -8.83
C ALA A 216 -4.00 17.50 -8.58
N ALA A 217 -4.86 17.79 -9.58
CA ALA A 217 -5.92 18.80 -9.46
C ALA A 217 -6.96 18.52 -8.32
N SER A 218 -6.93 17.32 -7.74
CA SER A 218 -7.80 16.97 -6.60
C SER A 218 -7.20 17.34 -5.24
N PHE A 219 -5.97 17.83 -5.18
CA PHE A 219 -5.30 18.24 -3.94
C PHE A 219 -5.28 19.77 -3.79
N ASP A 220 -5.37 20.24 -2.53
CA ASP A 220 -5.24 21.68 -2.24
C ASP A 220 -3.78 22.11 -2.32
N GLU A 221 -2.84 21.26 -1.90
CA GLU A 221 -1.41 21.52 -2.00
C GLU A 221 -0.66 20.23 -2.42
N VAL A 222 0.34 20.40 -3.27
CA VAL A 222 1.25 19.35 -3.75
C VAL A 222 2.67 19.70 -3.34
N PHE A 223 3.31 18.83 -2.57
CA PHE A 223 4.71 18.96 -2.16
C PHE A 223 5.57 17.98 -2.97
N LEU A 224 6.35 18.51 -3.90
CA LEU A 224 7.22 17.70 -4.74
C LEU A 224 8.57 17.45 -4.06
N GLY A 225 8.98 16.20 -4.03
CA GLY A 225 10.26 15.73 -3.50
C GLY A 225 10.18 14.32 -2.93
N PRO A 226 11.34 13.73 -2.57
CA PRO A 226 11.41 12.46 -1.90
C PRO A 226 10.65 12.47 -0.57
N SER A 227 9.91 11.41 -0.29
CA SER A 227 9.05 11.33 0.92
C SER A 227 9.86 11.46 2.22
N GLY A 228 11.08 10.92 2.24
CA GLY A 228 11.98 10.99 3.39
C GLY A 228 12.56 12.38 3.65
N GLU A 229 12.54 13.26 2.66
CA GLU A 229 12.98 14.66 2.81
C GLU A 229 11.83 15.59 3.13
N VAL A 230 10.66 15.34 2.53
CA VAL A 230 9.50 16.23 2.62
C VAL A 230 8.70 15.99 3.89
N LEU A 231 8.35 14.73 4.20
CA LEU A 231 7.48 14.40 5.33
C LEU A 231 8.01 14.88 6.69
N PRO A 232 9.32 14.78 7.00
CA PRO A 232 9.85 15.30 8.27
C PRO A 232 9.71 16.82 8.45
N LYS A 233 9.52 17.55 7.35
CA LYS A 233 9.48 19.04 7.34
C LYS A 233 8.08 19.60 7.11
N VAL A 234 7.16 18.80 6.59
CA VAL A 234 5.87 19.31 6.11
C VAL A 234 4.85 19.51 7.23
N PHE A 235 4.99 18.80 8.34
CA PHE A 235 4.11 18.94 9.50
C PHE A 235 4.61 20.00 10.47
N SER A 236 3.69 20.87 10.92
CA SER A 236 3.92 21.80 12.03
C SER A 236 2.79 21.66 13.04
N SER A 237 3.17 21.59 14.29
CA SER A 237 2.27 21.70 15.44
C SER A 237 1.79 23.14 15.63
#